data_332fe0d7b54bdf3b3da9f52fee307bf1
#
_entry.id   332fe0d7b54bdf3b3da9f52fee307bf1
#
_cell.length_a   1.000
_cell.length_b   1.000
_cell.length_c   1.000
_cell.angle_alpha   90.00
_cell.angle_beta   90.00
_cell.angle_gamma   90.00
#
_symmetry.space_group_name_H-M   'P 1'
#
loop_
_entity.id
_entity.type
_entity.pdbx_description
1 polymer ?
#
loop_
_entity_poly.entity_id
_entity_poly.type
_entity_poly.pdbx_seq_one_letter_code
_entity_poly.pdbx_strand_id
1 'polypeptide(L)'
;MKIKIMKFTNWKLDRIQKILASEFFDLIDKNRNHINKTFPVTVSNCVDLEKTNEFIAKNILIEKQKTGYFFYVRNLETNSLIGYLGIKKINYDILKCELFYFIDENYEGKGIISKAILDLIDFCFKELKMNKIFICTSKINFGSQQIALKNGFIKEGILRQEFKNGEGILEDINYYGLLKSDYEK
;
A
#
# COMPACT_ATOMS: atom_id res chain seq x y z
N MET A 1 -0.29 -0.94 20.75
CA MET A 1 -1.49 -0.83 19.89
C MET A 1 -1.63 -2.15 19.14
N LYS A 2 -2.68 -2.95 19.45
CA LYS A 2 -2.89 -4.26 18.83
C LYS A 2 -3.82 -4.10 17.64
N ILE A 3 -3.28 -4.12 16.42
CA ILE A 3 -4.11 -4.31 15.24
C ILE A 3 -4.66 -5.74 15.32
N LYS A 4 -5.98 -5.90 15.24
CA LYS A 4 -6.62 -7.22 15.13
C LYS A 4 -6.36 -7.70 13.70
N ILE A 5 -5.25 -8.43 13.52
CA ILE A 5 -4.91 -9.03 12.23
C ILE A 5 -5.93 -10.14 11.98
N MET A 6 -6.82 -9.95 11.01
CA MET A 6 -7.70 -11.03 10.56
C MET A 6 -6.83 -12.09 9.88
N LYS A 7 -6.96 -13.34 10.33
CA LYS A 7 -6.39 -14.50 9.64
C LYS A 7 -7.34 -14.86 8.50
N PHE A 8 -6.93 -14.58 7.29
CA PHE A 8 -7.57 -15.14 6.10
C PHE A 8 -7.07 -16.58 5.90
N THR A 9 -7.83 -17.40 5.20
CA THR A 9 -7.55 -18.84 5.11
C THR A 9 -6.15 -19.19 4.66
N ASN A 10 -5.53 -18.38 3.75
CA ASN A 10 -4.25 -18.70 3.11
C ASN A 10 -3.21 -17.57 3.18
N TRP A 11 -3.48 -16.46 3.86
CA TRP A 11 -2.55 -15.34 4.00
C TRP A 11 -2.80 -14.53 5.28
N LYS A 12 -1.83 -13.70 5.67
CA LYS A 12 -1.92 -12.76 6.80
C LYS A 12 -1.21 -11.46 6.49
N LEU A 13 -1.49 -10.41 7.27
CA LEU A 13 -0.69 -9.20 7.28
C LEU A 13 0.38 -9.28 8.36
N ASP A 14 1.63 -9.11 7.96
CA ASP A 14 2.76 -8.89 8.87
C ASP A 14 3.08 -7.39 8.98
N ARG A 15 3.56 -6.98 10.14
CA ARG A 15 4.11 -5.64 10.37
C ARG A 15 5.60 -5.63 10.04
N ILE A 16 6.13 -4.44 9.73
CA ILE A 16 7.53 -4.25 9.35
C ILE A 16 8.53 -4.88 10.32
N GLN A 17 8.21 -4.97 11.62
CA GLN A 17 9.08 -5.57 12.63
C GLN A 17 9.17 -7.10 12.53
N LYS A 18 8.37 -7.75 11.68
CA LYS A 18 8.28 -9.20 11.54
C LYS A 18 8.83 -9.73 10.23
N ILE A 19 9.36 -8.86 9.37
CA ILE A 19 9.90 -9.26 8.08
C ILE A 19 11.41 -9.12 8.06
N LEU A 20 12.07 -9.94 7.24
CA LEU A 20 13.48 -9.78 6.90
C LEU A 20 13.60 -8.97 5.62
N ALA A 21 14.66 -8.16 5.52
CA ALA A 21 14.92 -7.39 4.30
C ALA A 21 15.15 -8.29 3.08
N SER A 22 15.73 -9.50 3.27
CA SER A 22 15.87 -10.48 2.19
C SER A 22 14.53 -10.93 1.62
N GLU A 23 13.52 -11.19 2.48
CA GLU A 23 12.17 -11.58 2.02
C GLU A 23 11.52 -10.45 1.19
N PHE A 24 11.75 -9.19 1.60
CA PHE A 24 11.21 -8.05 0.86
C PHE A 24 11.97 -7.81 -0.44
N PHE A 25 13.30 -7.97 -0.42
CA PHE A 25 14.13 -7.93 -1.63
C PHE A 25 13.65 -8.96 -2.65
N ASP A 26 13.45 -10.21 -2.24
CA ASP A 26 12.96 -11.29 -3.11
C ASP A 26 11.59 -10.95 -3.74
N LEU A 27 10.67 -10.36 -2.95
CA LEU A 27 9.39 -9.91 -3.46
C LEU A 27 9.54 -8.81 -4.52
N ILE A 28 10.40 -7.80 -4.26
CA ILE A 28 10.65 -6.70 -5.20
C ILE A 28 11.36 -7.22 -6.45
N ASP A 29 12.40 -8.01 -6.30
CA ASP A 29 13.22 -8.48 -7.42
C ASP A 29 12.41 -9.32 -8.40
N LYS A 30 11.62 -10.25 -7.88
CA LYS A 30 10.69 -11.06 -8.66
C LYS A 30 9.67 -10.22 -9.45
N ASN A 31 9.22 -9.11 -8.91
CA ASN A 31 8.15 -8.29 -9.47
C ASN A 31 8.65 -6.96 -10.08
N ARG A 32 9.96 -6.76 -10.18
CA ARG A 32 10.59 -5.48 -10.56
C ARG A 32 9.98 -4.86 -11.80
N ASN A 33 9.85 -5.61 -12.88
CA ASN A 33 9.29 -5.14 -14.15
C ASN A 33 7.79 -4.81 -14.01
N HIS A 34 7.05 -5.63 -13.27
CA HIS A 34 5.61 -5.48 -13.06
C HIS A 34 5.28 -4.20 -12.27
N ILE A 35 6.03 -3.92 -11.18
CA ILE A 35 5.73 -2.79 -10.29
C ILE A 35 6.50 -1.50 -10.62
N ASN A 36 7.48 -1.53 -11.53
CA ASN A 36 8.33 -0.36 -11.80
C ASN A 36 7.52 0.89 -12.22
N LYS A 37 6.47 0.70 -13.02
CA LYS A 37 5.62 1.84 -13.45
C LYS A 37 4.88 2.50 -12.30
N THR A 38 4.50 1.74 -11.27
CA THR A 38 3.64 2.22 -10.18
C THR A 38 4.38 2.46 -8.86
N PHE A 39 5.52 1.78 -8.66
CA PHE A 39 6.36 1.87 -7.46
C PHE A 39 7.84 2.15 -7.77
N PRO A 40 8.16 3.15 -8.63
CA PRO A 40 9.54 3.39 -9.06
C PRO A 40 10.48 3.69 -7.89
N VAL A 41 10.00 4.41 -6.87
CA VAL A 41 10.78 4.73 -5.67
C VAL A 41 11.13 3.47 -4.87
N THR A 42 10.20 2.53 -4.71
CA THR A 42 10.46 1.26 -4.02
C THR A 42 11.45 0.42 -4.81
N VAL A 43 11.25 0.31 -6.13
CA VAL A 43 12.15 -0.45 -7.01
C VAL A 43 13.58 0.12 -6.98
N SER A 44 13.74 1.46 -7.06
CA SER A 44 15.05 2.11 -7.06
C SER A 44 15.78 2.05 -5.71
N ASN A 45 15.03 1.94 -4.60
CA ASN A 45 15.61 1.80 -3.25
C ASN A 45 15.84 0.34 -2.85
N CYS A 46 15.40 -0.65 -3.64
CA CYS A 46 15.57 -2.07 -3.37
C CYS A 46 16.31 -2.76 -4.54
N VAL A 47 17.44 -2.19 -4.98
CA VAL A 47 18.24 -2.71 -6.09
C VAL A 47 19.11 -3.90 -5.68
N ASP A 48 19.45 -3.98 -4.40
CA ASP A 48 20.21 -5.04 -3.76
C ASP A 48 19.77 -5.19 -2.29
N LEU A 49 20.35 -6.17 -1.59
CA LEU A 49 19.99 -6.45 -0.20
C LEU A 49 20.44 -5.35 0.77
N GLU A 50 21.57 -4.69 0.51
CA GLU A 50 22.07 -3.59 1.36
C GLU A 50 21.11 -2.41 1.30
N LYS A 51 20.74 -1.96 0.09
CA LYS A 51 19.76 -0.88 -0.12
C LYS A 51 18.38 -1.23 0.41
N THR A 52 17.98 -2.49 0.32
CA THR A 52 16.73 -2.97 0.90
C THR A 52 16.74 -2.89 2.44
N ASN A 53 17.87 -3.23 3.09
CA ASN A 53 18.03 -3.03 4.53
C ASN A 53 17.91 -1.56 4.93
N GLU A 54 18.55 -0.63 4.19
CA GLU A 54 18.43 0.82 4.41
C GLU A 54 16.96 1.27 4.27
N PHE A 55 16.27 0.80 3.22
CA PHE A 55 14.86 1.11 2.99
C PHE A 55 13.96 0.64 4.13
N ILE A 56 14.12 -0.59 4.60
CA ILE A 56 13.37 -1.12 5.74
C ILE A 56 13.68 -0.34 7.03
N ALA A 57 14.95 -0.05 7.30
CA ALA A 57 15.35 0.74 8.46
C ALA A 57 14.70 2.14 8.45
N LYS A 58 14.68 2.80 7.30
CA LYS A 58 14.00 4.08 7.11
C LYS A 58 12.49 3.97 7.38
N ASN A 59 11.84 2.93 6.86
CA ASN A 59 10.40 2.72 7.06
C ASN A 59 10.07 2.44 8.54
N ILE A 60 10.95 1.76 9.29
CA ILE A 60 10.81 1.58 10.74
C ILE A 60 10.85 2.94 11.46
N LEU A 61 11.74 3.86 11.05
CA LEU A 61 11.80 5.20 11.62
C LEU A 61 10.54 6.02 11.31
N ILE A 62 10.05 5.97 10.06
CA ILE A 62 8.81 6.61 9.63
C ILE A 62 7.62 6.11 10.49
N GLU A 63 7.57 4.80 10.76
CA GLU A 63 6.51 4.22 11.59
C GLU A 63 6.62 4.64 13.07
N LYS A 64 7.85 4.72 13.62
CA LYS A 64 8.10 5.27 14.98
C LYS A 64 7.65 6.72 15.09
N GLN A 65 7.85 7.52 14.07
CA GLN A 65 7.42 8.92 13.98
C GLN A 65 5.91 9.07 13.70
N LYS A 66 5.20 7.96 13.44
CA LYS A 66 3.78 7.92 13.10
C LYS A 66 3.42 8.70 11.81
N THR A 67 4.37 8.91 10.91
CA THR A 67 4.18 9.59 9.63
C THR A 67 3.89 8.64 8.47
N GLY A 68 3.93 7.33 8.72
CA GLY A 68 3.56 6.26 7.80
C GLY A 68 3.44 4.93 8.54
N TYR A 69 2.79 3.96 7.91
CA TYR A 69 2.63 2.60 8.44
C TYR A 69 2.76 1.59 7.30
N PHE A 70 3.45 0.47 7.56
CA PHE A 70 3.82 -0.50 6.53
C PHE A 70 3.39 -1.91 6.91
N PHE A 71 2.75 -2.58 5.94
CA PHE A 71 2.19 -3.93 6.10
C PHE A 71 2.63 -4.80 4.93
N TYR A 72 2.78 -6.08 5.19
CA TYR A 72 3.25 -7.06 4.22
C TYR A 72 2.30 -8.24 4.19
N VAL A 73 1.87 -8.63 3.00
CA VAL A 73 1.03 -9.81 2.82
C VAL A 73 1.96 -11.03 2.77
N ARG A 74 1.77 -11.95 3.72
CA ARG A 74 2.48 -13.24 3.74
C ARG A 74 1.54 -14.36 3.35
N ASN A 75 1.95 -15.16 2.38
CA ASN A 75 1.30 -16.42 2.06
C ASN A 75 1.60 -17.43 3.18
N LEU A 76 0.57 -18.12 3.71
CA LEU A 76 0.73 -19.06 4.83
C LEU A 76 1.19 -20.45 4.40
N GLU A 77 1.05 -20.81 3.12
CA GLU A 77 1.49 -22.08 2.58
C GLU A 77 2.99 -22.08 2.25
N THR A 78 3.44 -21.01 1.56
CA THR A 78 4.85 -20.86 1.11
C THR A 78 5.71 -20.10 2.11
N ASN A 79 5.09 -19.45 3.10
CA ASN A 79 5.71 -18.52 4.04
C ASN A 79 6.41 -17.32 3.39
N SER A 80 6.24 -17.08 2.08
CA SER A 80 6.84 -15.95 1.35
C SER A 80 5.98 -14.68 1.43
N LEU A 81 6.62 -13.52 1.28
CA LEU A 81 5.91 -12.26 1.07
C LEU A 81 5.36 -12.23 -0.36
N ILE A 82 4.10 -11.81 -0.48
CA ILE A 82 3.40 -11.73 -1.78
C ILE A 82 2.78 -10.36 -2.02
N GLY A 83 2.92 -9.40 -1.11
CA GLY A 83 2.39 -8.05 -1.30
C GLY A 83 2.90 -7.07 -0.25
N TYR A 84 2.77 -5.80 -0.58
CA TYR A 84 3.18 -4.67 0.25
C TYR A 84 2.12 -3.59 0.18
N LEU A 85 1.71 -3.07 1.32
CA LEU A 85 0.70 -2.04 1.41
C LEU A 85 0.96 -1.16 2.63
N GLY A 86 0.38 0.02 2.64
CA GLY A 86 0.57 0.91 3.79
C GLY A 86 -0.13 2.24 3.68
N ILE A 87 0.23 3.10 4.63
CA ILE A 87 -0.33 4.43 4.83
C ILE A 87 0.82 5.43 4.76
N LYS A 88 0.68 6.44 3.94
CA LYS A 88 1.65 7.54 3.76
C LYS A 88 0.95 8.89 3.71
N LYS A 89 1.73 9.97 3.63
CA LYS A 89 1.21 11.35 3.56
C LYS A 89 0.17 11.64 4.65
N ILE A 90 0.44 11.17 5.86
CA ILE A 90 -0.44 11.42 7.00
C ILE A 90 -0.34 12.89 7.37
N ASN A 91 -1.49 13.56 7.34
CA ASN A 91 -1.65 14.92 7.80
C ASN A 91 -2.64 14.93 8.98
N TYR A 92 -2.12 15.19 10.17
CA TYR A 92 -2.92 15.19 11.41
C TYR A 92 -3.74 16.46 11.62
N ASP A 93 -3.42 17.57 10.92
CA ASP A 93 -4.16 18.83 11.06
C ASP A 93 -5.55 18.73 10.40
N ILE A 94 -5.59 18.09 9.23
CA ILE A 94 -6.84 17.86 8.46
C ILE A 94 -7.30 16.40 8.50
N LEU A 95 -6.64 15.55 9.29
CA LEU A 95 -6.95 14.14 9.50
C LEU A 95 -7.10 13.34 8.19
N LYS A 96 -6.07 13.45 7.31
CA LYS A 96 -6.07 12.82 5.98
C LYS A 96 -4.83 11.96 5.77
N CYS A 97 -4.98 10.83 5.04
CA CYS A 97 -3.84 9.99 4.66
C CYS A 97 -4.07 9.27 3.32
N GLU A 98 -2.97 8.84 2.68
CA GLU A 98 -2.98 8.07 1.44
C GLU A 98 -2.73 6.60 1.72
N LEU A 99 -3.53 5.70 1.12
CA LEU A 99 -3.25 4.28 1.05
C LEU A 99 -2.49 3.95 -0.23
N PHE A 100 -1.53 3.03 -0.12
CA PHE A 100 -0.80 2.48 -1.27
C PHE A 100 -0.68 0.97 -1.14
N TYR A 101 -0.55 0.26 -2.25
CA TYR A 101 -0.43 -1.20 -2.27
C TYR A 101 0.06 -1.72 -3.61
N PHE A 102 0.76 -2.85 -3.56
CA PHE A 102 0.95 -3.75 -4.70
C PHE A 102 0.91 -5.20 -4.23
N ILE A 103 0.73 -6.12 -5.17
CA ILE A 103 0.79 -7.56 -4.95
C ILE A 103 1.63 -8.20 -6.04
N ASP A 104 2.27 -9.32 -5.73
CA ASP A 104 2.95 -10.19 -6.70
C ASP A 104 1.98 -10.54 -7.83
N GLU A 105 2.43 -10.42 -9.09
CA GLU A 105 1.62 -10.62 -10.30
C GLU A 105 0.87 -11.97 -10.31
N ASN A 106 1.47 -13.02 -9.74
CA ASN A 106 0.87 -14.35 -9.65
C ASN A 106 -0.30 -14.44 -8.65
N TYR A 107 -0.50 -13.40 -7.86
CA TYR A 107 -1.54 -13.30 -6.84
C TYR A 107 -2.59 -12.23 -7.16
N GLU A 108 -2.48 -11.56 -8.32
CA GLU A 108 -3.50 -10.63 -8.78
C GLU A 108 -4.85 -11.30 -9.03
N GLY A 109 -5.92 -10.51 -9.02
CA GLY A 109 -7.29 -10.99 -9.29
C GLY A 109 -7.91 -11.88 -8.21
N LYS A 110 -7.16 -12.31 -7.19
CA LYS A 110 -7.62 -13.20 -6.11
C LYS A 110 -8.32 -12.49 -4.95
N GLY A 111 -8.52 -11.17 -5.04
CA GLY A 111 -9.21 -10.37 -4.04
C GLY A 111 -8.42 -10.13 -2.74
N ILE A 112 -7.13 -10.52 -2.68
CA ILE A 112 -6.28 -10.39 -1.48
C ILE A 112 -6.13 -8.94 -1.06
N ILE A 113 -5.70 -8.06 -2.00
CA ILE A 113 -5.53 -6.62 -1.69
C ILE A 113 -6.86 -5.97 -1.33
N SER A 114 -7.96 -6.28 -2.01
CA SER A 114 -9.27 -5.72 -1.68
C SER A 114 -9.69 -6.02 -0.24
N LYS A 115 -9.38 -7.23 0.27
CA LYS A 115 -9.63 -7.59 1.67
C LYS A 115 -8.61 -6.93 2.62
N ALA A 116 -7.33 -6.88 2.26
CA ALA A 116 -6.29 -6.25 3.08
C ALA A 116 -6.53 -4.73 3.25
N ILE A 117 -7.07 -4.08 2.23
CA ILE A 117 -7.43 -2.64 2.27
C ILE A 117 -8.55 -2.38 3.29
N LEU A 118 -9.51 -3.28 3.49
CA LEU A 118 -10.53 -3.13 4.53
C LEU A 118 -9.91 -3.04 5.93
N ASP A 119 -8.89 -3.84 6.23
CA ASP A 119 -8.18 -3.77 7.51
C ASP A 119 -7.45 -2.43 7.67
N LEU A 120 -6.88 -1.88 6.58
CA LEU A 120 -6.23 -0.57 6.61
C LEU A 120 -7.24 0.58 6.75
N ILE A 121 -8.39 0.50 6.11
CA ILE A 121 -9.49 1.47 6.25
C ILE A 121 -9.94 1.51 7.71
N ASP A 122 -10.21 0.35 8.30
CA ASP A 122 -10.57 0.21 9.71
C ASP A 122 -9.51 0.82 10.62
N PHE A 123 -8.24 0.52 10.37
CA PHE A 123 -7.13 1.08 11.13
C PHE A 123 -7.05 2.60 11.02
N CYS A 124 -7.22 3.16 9.81
CA CYS A 124 -7.21 4.60 9.60
C CYS A 124 -8.34 5.31 10.36
N PHE A 125 -9.57 4.81 10.27
CA PHE A 125 -10.72 5.46 10.90
C PHE A 125 -10.81 5.18 12.40
N LYS A 126 -10.54 3.94 12.83
CA LYS A 126 -10.74 3.52 14.24
C LYS A 126 -9.54 3.82 15.12
N GLU A 127 -8.30 3.61 14.61
CA GLU A 127 -7.09 3.78 15.42
C GLU A 127 -6.41 5.13 15.18
N LEU A 128 -6.20 5.54 13.93
CA LEU A 128 -5.54 6.80 13.59
C LEU A 128 -6.51 8.00 13.64
N LYS A 129 -7.83 7.75 13.77
CA LYS A 129 -8.87 8.80 13.84
C LYS A 129 -8.88 9.72 12.62
N MET A 130 -8.52 9.20 11.45
CA MET A 130 -8.57 9.97 10.20
C MET A 130 -10.01 10.35 9.86
N ASN A 131 -10.19 11.48 9.19
CA ASN A 131 -11.47 11.92 8.63
C ASN A 131 -11.59 11.51 7.14
N LYS A 132 -10.45 11.47 6.43
CA LYS A 132 -10.42 11.16 5.01
C LYS A 132 -9.26 10.25 4.68
N ILE A 133 -9.53 9.25 3.85
CA ILE A 133 -8.53 8.37 3.26
C ILE A 133 -8.57 8.58 1.75
N PHE A 134 -7.43 8.52 1.07
CA PHE A 134 -7.42 8.60 -0.38
C PHE A 134 -6.47 7.59 -1.02
N ILE A 135 -6.75 7.27 -2.28
CA ILE A 135 -5.93 6.43 -3.15
C ILE A 135 -5.67 7.22 -4.42
N CYS A 136 -4.39 7.30 -4.81
CA CYS A 136 -3.96 7.85 -6.09
C CYS A 136 -3.53 6.71 -7.02
N THR A 137 -4.06 6.68 -8.25
CA THR A 137 -3.72 5.63 -9.20
C THR A 137 -3.73 6.15 -10.64
N SER A 138 -2.85 5.61 -11.48
CA SER A 138 -2.79 5.93 -12.91
C SER A 138 -4.12 5.60 -13.60
N LYS A 139 -4.45 6.38 -14.64
CA LYS A 139 -5.64 6.16 -15.47
C LYS A 139 -5.70 4.78 -16.13
N ILE A 140 -4.52 4.16 -16.36
CA ILE A 140 -4.41 2.84 -16.99
C ILE A 140 -4.36 1.69 -15.97
N ASN A 141 -4.24 1.98 -14.67
CA ASN A 141 -4.25 0.94 -13.63
C ASN A 141 -5.68 0.59 -13.21
N PHE A 142 -6.37 -0.16 -14.07
CA PHE A 142 -7.76 -0.56 -13.83
C PHE A 142 -7.93 -1.42 -12.58
N GLY A 143 -6.94 -2.27 -12.25
CA GLY A 143 -6.96 -3.09 -11.03
C GLY A 143 -7.07 -2.24 -9.76
N SER A 144 -6.23 -1.21 -9.64
CA SER A 144 -6.25 -0.29 -8.50
C SER A 144 -7.54 0.54 -8.44
N GLN A 145 -8.05 0.99 -9.60
CA GLN A 145 -9.33 1.71 -9.68
C GLN A 145 -10.50 0.85 -9.18
N GLN A 146 -10.54 -0.43 -9.59
CA GLN A 146 -11.58 -1.37 -9.14
C GLN A 146 -11.48 -1.66 -7.63
N ILE A 147 -10.27 -1.74 -7.07
CA ILE A 147 -10.07 -1.90 -5.63
C ILE A 147 -10.64 -0.69 -4.89
N ALA A 148 -10.33 0.53 -5.33
CA ALA A 148 -10.86 1.74 -4.73
C ALA A 148 -12.40 1.76 -4.75
N LEU A 149 -13.02 1.56 -5.92
CA LEU A 149 -14.47 1.57 -6.08
C LEU A 149 -15.18 0.49 -5.24
N LYS A 150 -14.65 -0.75 -5.23
CA LYS A 150 -15.21 -1.87 -4.45
C LYS A 150 -15.15 -1.63 -2.94
N ASN A 151 -14.22 -0.80 -2.47
CA ASN A 151 -14.08 -0.45 -1.07
C ASN A 151 -14.75 0.89 -0.71
N GLY A 152 -15.65 1.39 -1.55
CA GLY A 152 -16.48 2.55 -1.26
C GLY A 152 -15.83 3.91 -1.55
N PHE A 153 -14.62 3.93 -2.13
CA PHE A 153 -13.99 5.20 -2.52
C PHE A 153 -14.73 5.82 -3.71
N ILE A 154 -14.87 7.13 -3.69
CA ILE A 154 -15.49 7.93 -4.75
C ILE A 154 -14.37 8.62 -5.53
N LYS A 155 -14.46 8.62 -6.86
CA LYS A 155 -13.54 9.39 -7.70
C LYS A 155 -13.83 10.88 -7.54
N GLU A 156 -12.88 11.62 -6.98
CA GLU A 156 -13.03 13.07 -6.72
C GLU A 156 -12.41 13.93 -7.82
N GLY A 157 -11.52 13.39 -8.63
CA GLY A 157 -10.91 14.16 -9.71
C GLY A 157 -9.73 13.49 -10.39
N ILE A 158 -9.07 14.29 -11.22
CA ILE A 158 -7.85 13.94 -11.93
C ILE A 158 -6.81 15.00 -11.63
N LEU A 159 -5.65 14.57 -11.15
CA LEU A 159 -4.48 15.41 -10.96
C LEU A 159 -3.58 15.26 -12.19
N ARG A 160 -3.40 16.35 -12.93
CA ARG A 160 -2.62 16.32 -14.19
C ARG A 160 -1.14 16.27 -13.90
N GLN A 161 -0.42 15.35 -14.57
CA GLN A 161 1.03 15.17 -14.48
C GLN A 161 1.57 15.09 -13.05
N GLU A 162 0.80 14.48 -12.15
CA GLU A 162 1.08 14.40 -10.71
C GLU A 162 2.12 13.32 -10.37
N PHE A 163 2.33 12.36 -11.26
CA PHE A 163 3.18 11.21 -10.98
C PHE A 163 4.17 10.96 -12.12
N LYS A 164 5.44 10.76 -11.76
CA LYS A 164 6.47 10.32 -12.69
C LYS A 164 6.67 8.81 -12.51
N ASN A 165 6.30 8.04 -13.53
CA ASN A 165 6.44 6.59 -13.51
C ASN A 165 7.90 6.13 -13.65
N GLY A 166 8.16 4.83 -13.53
CA GLY A 166 9.50 4.26 -13.62
C GLY A 166 10.17 4.34 -14.99
N GLU A 167 9.43 4.73 -16.02
CA GLU A 167 9.95 5.02 -17.38
C GLU A 167 10.28 6.52 -17.54
N GLY A 168 10.08 7.32 -16.49
CA GLY A 168 10.33 8.76 -16.51
C GLY A 168 9.19 9.60 -17.10
N ILE A 169 8.04 8.98 -17.42
CA ILE A 169 6.89 9.64 -18.05
C ILE A 169 6.00 10.26 -16.96
N LEU A 170 5.58 11.51 -17.16
CA LEU A 170 4.61 12.17 -16.31
C LEU A 170 3.20 11.67 -16.64
N GLU A 171 2.49 11.19 -15.64
CA GLU A 171 1.14 10.63 -15.77
C GLU A 171 0.10 11.44 -15.00
N ASP A 172 -1.10 11.51 -15.57
CA ASP A 172 -2.28 11.96 -14.87
C ASP A 172 -2.75 10.88 -13.89
N ILE A 173 -3.14 11.29 -12.69
CA ILE A 173 -3.56 10.41 -11.62
C ILE A 173 -5.05 10.62 -11.30
N ASN A 174 -5.80 9.52 -11.29
CA ASN A 174 -7.13 9.51 -10.71
C ASN A 174 -7.01 9.56 -9.18
N TYR A 175 -7.75 10.48 -8.57
CA TYR A 175 -7.82 10.65 -7.12
C TYR A 175 -9.16 10.09 -6.61
N TYR A 176 -9.08 9.13 -5.71
CA TYR A 176 -10.24 8.49 -5.08
C TYR A 176 -10.23 8.79 -3.59
N GLY A 177 -11.32 9.33 -3.04
CA GLY A 177 -11.49 9.65 -1.63
C GLY A 177 -12.53 8.78 -0.96
N LEU A 178 -12.34 8.51 0.34
CA LEU A 178 -13.32 7.90 1.24
C LEU A 178 -13.36 8.72 2.53
N LEU A 179 -14.53 9.24 2.86
CA LEU A 179 -14.75 9.96 4.11
C LEU A 179 -15.16 8.98 5.23
N LYS A 180 -14.83 9.35 6.46
CA LYS A 180 -15.31 8.61 7.63
C LYS A 180 -16.84 8.49 7.66
N SER A 181 -17.56 9.56 7.30
CA SER A 181 -19.01 9.58 7.20
C SER A 181 -19.59 8.63 6.14
N ASP A 182 -18.83 8.27 5.10
CA ASP A 182 -19.24 7.29 4.08
C ASP A 182 -19.02 5.86 4.57
N TYR A 183 -17.99 5.66 5.40
CA TYR A 183 -17.64 4.36 5.98
C TYR A 183 -18.59 3.96 7.14
N GLU A 184 -19.17 4.91 7.88
CA GLU A 184 -20.05 4.68 9.03
C GLU A 184 -21.52 4.50 8.63
N LYS A 185 -21.88 4.53 7.34
CA LYS A 185 -23.22 4.26 6.80
C LYS A 185 -23.46 2.76 6.66
#